data_e8e075a347296d4d0a3c725d64301635
#
_entry.id   e8e075a347296d4d0a3c725d64301635
#
_cell.length_a   1.000
_cell.length_b   1.000
_cell.length_c   1.000
_cell.angle_alpha   90.00
_cell.angle_beta   90.00
_cell.angle_gamma   90.00
#
_symmetry.space_group_name_H-M   'P 1'
#
loop_
_entity.id
_entity.type
_entity.pdbx_description
1 polymer ?
#
loop_
_entity_poly.entity_id
_entity_poly.type
_entity_poly.pdbx_seq_one_letter_code
_entity_poly.pdbx_strand_id
1 'polypeptide(L)'
;MATTTRTVTYEEWLNMTVVEDAIEEVVNGEVRILPPNKWKHALIVENVAHALHRQVNEPEVLVVTTQFGLIIRKQPLTSRVPDLAMFVKENLVEQDGYIHSAPELVVEILSPANTRAERAEKLRDYEELGIPEVWVLSPEARTFEVLQLMNGKLRTVRVLTQGQLSPQRFPDVAVDILSIWPD
;
A
#
# COMPACT_ATOMS: atom_id res chain seq x y z
N MET A 1 12.01 -31.58 10.21
CA MET A 1 10.88 -31.90 9.30
C MET A 1 10.55 -30.62 8.57
N ALA A 2 10.66 -30.60 7.25
CA ALA A 2 10.24 -29.43 6.44
C ALA A 2 8.72 -29.34 6.49
N THR A 3 8.19 -28.30 7.08
CA THR A 3 6.77 -27.98 7.00
C THR A 3 6.50 -27.60 5.54
N THR A 4 5.85 -28.44 4.78
CA THR A 4 5.43 -28.11 3.42
C THR A 4 4.27 -27.12 3.57
N THR A 5 4.57 -25.83 3.48
CA THR A 5 3.54 -24.79 3.44
C THR A 5 2.76 -25.01 2.13
N ARG A 6 1.48 -25.35 2.23
CA ARG A 6 0.61 -25.49 1.06
C ARG A 6 0.43 -24.11 0.44
N THR A 7 0.85 -23.93 -0.80
CA THR A 7 0.57 -22.72 -1.55
C THR A 7 -0.83 -22.79 -2.16
N VAL A 8 -1.53 -21.66 -2.20
CA VAL A 8 -2.86 -21.53 -2.81
C VAL A 8 -2.73 -20.92 -4.21
N THR A 9 -3.58 -21.39 -5.11
CA THR A 9 -3.81 -20.74 -6.41
C THR A 9 -4.78 -19.56 -6.27
N TYR A 10 -4.92 -18.75 -7.31
CA TYR A 10 -5.89 -17.64 -7.32
C TYR A 10 -7.33 -18.17 -7.17
N GLU A 11 -7.70 -19.21 -7.88
CA GLU A 11 -9.03 -19.83 -7.83
C GLU A 11 -9.31 -20.48 -6.46
N GLU A 12 -8.34 -21.18 -5.88
CA GLU A 12 -8.47 -21.74 -4.54
C GLU A 12 -8.68 -20.62 -3.51
N TRP A 13 -7.90 -19.54 -3.59
CA TRP A 13 -7.97 -18.42 -2.67
C TRP A 13 -9.32 -17.69 -2.75
N LEU A 14 -9.87 -17.44 -3.94
CA LEU A 14 -11.20 -16.84 -4.11
C LEU A 14 -12.32 -17.66 -3.43
N ASN A 15 -12.13 -18.97 -3.31
CA ASN A 15 -13.11 -19.88 -2.67
C ASN A 15 -12.80 -20.15 -1.19
N MET A 16 -11.76 -19.53 -0.61
CA MET A 16 -11.47 -19.66 0.81
C MET A 16 -12.42 -18.83 1.65
N THR A 17 -12.68 -19.30 2.87
CA THR A 17 -13.42 -18.49 3.85
C THR A 17 -12.53 -17.32 4.29
N VAL A 18 -13.04 -16.11 4.14
CA VAL A 18 -12.36 -14.90 4.64
C VAL A 18 -12.25 -15.00 6.16
N VAL A 19 -11.08 -14.68 6.69
CA VAL A 19 -10.87 -14.56 8.14
C VAL A 19 -11.43 -13.21 8.58
N GLU A 20 -12.52 -13.23 9.34
CA GLU A 20 -13.12 -12.01 9.89
C GLU A 20 -12.13 -11.28 10.81
N ASP A 21 -12.15 -9.95 10.79
CA ASP A 21 -11.33 -9.07 11.62
C ASP A 21 -9.80 -9.19 11.44
N ALA A 22 -9.33 -9.73 10.32
CA ALA A 22 -7.92 -9.84 10.01
C ALA A 22 -7.59 -9.26 8.63
N ILE A 23 -6.35 -8.77 8.48
CA ILE A 23 -5.80 -8.38 7.18
C ILE A 23 -5.14 -9.63 6.59
N GLU A 24 -5.59 -10.05 5.40
CA GLU A 24 -5.02 -11.19 4.70
C GLU A 24 -4.21 -10.73 3.50
N GLU A 25 -2.94 -11.10 3.45
CA GLU A 25 -2.09 -11.00 2.26
C GLU A 25 -1.74 -12.40 1.75
N VAL A 26 -1.48 -12.53 0.46
CA VAL A 26 -0.91 -13.76 -0.11
C VAL A 26 0.43 -13.42 -0.74
N VAL A 27 1.46 -14.16 -0.41
CA VAL A 27 2.81 -13.94 -0.93
C VAL A 27 3.38 -15.23 -1.48
N ASN A 28 3.60 -15.28 -2.78
CA ASN A 28 4.05 -16.49 -3.48
C ASN A 28 3.15 -17.72 -3.20
N GLY A 29 1.83 -17.50 -3.08
CA GLY A 29 0.86 -18.52 -2.76
C GLY A 29 0.72 -18.84 -1.26
N GLU A 30 1.53 -18.23 -0.41
CA GLU A 30 1.43 -18.41 1.05
C GLU A 30 0.50 -17.36 1.64
N VAL A 31 -0.57 -17.81 2.31
CA VAL A 31 -1.52 -16.92 3.00
C VAL A 31 -0.88 -16.44 4.30
N ARG A 32 -0.87 -15.13 4.49
CA ARG A 32 -0.34 -14.45 5.69
C ARG A 32 -1.44 -13.63 6.35
N ILE A 33 -1.72 -13.95 7.60
CA ILE A 33 -2.68 -13.20 8.42
C ILE A 33 -1.92 -12.15 9.21
N LEU A 34 -2.27 -10.90 9.01
CA LEU A 34 -1.66 -9.76 9.70
C LEU A 34 -2.58 -9.30 10.84
N PRO A 35 -2.00 -8.87 11.97
CA PRO A 35 -2.79 -8.31 13.05
C PRO A 35 -3.42 -6.97 12.64
N PRO A 36 -4.55 -6.59 13.25
CA PRO A 36 -5.18 -5.31 12.99
C PRO A 36 -4.24 -4.15 13.35
N ASN A 37 -4.40 -3.04 12.65
CA ASN A 37 -3.60 -1.84 12.85
C ASN A 37 -3.84 -1.23 14.24
N LYS A 38 -2.77 -0.74 14.88
CA LYS A 38 -2.86 -0.01 16.15
C LYS A 38 -3.44 1.39 15.93
N TRP A 39 -4.02 1.96 16.98
CA TRP A 39 -4.68 3.27 16.96
C TRP A 39 -3.86 4.39 16.31
N LYS A 40 -2.58 4.56 16.68
CA LYS A 40 -1.72 5.59 16.08
C LYS A 40 -1.48 5.37 14.59
N HIS A 41 -1.37 4.14 14.15
CA HIS A 41 -1.25 3.80 12.73
C HIS A 41 -2.53 4.22 11.99
N ALA A 42 -3.70 3.84 12.49
CA ALA A 42 -4.98 4.20 11.90
C ALA A 42 -5.18 5.73 11.79
N LEU A 43 -4.78 6.48 12.83
CA LEU A 43 -4.83 7.95 12.79
C LEU A 43 -3.93 8.55 11.70
N ILE A 44 -2.74 7.99 11.48
CA ILE A 44 -1.83 8.47 10.42
C ILE A 44 -2.44 8.21 9.05
N VAL A 45 -2.99 7.00 8.83
CA VAL A 45 -3.71 6.67 7.59
C VAL A 45 -4.82 7.68 7.32
N GLU A 46 -5.66 7.94 8.33
CA GLU A 46 -6.79 8.87 8.23
C GLU A 46 -6.34 10.31 7.96
N ASN A 47 -5.28 10.78 8.63
CA ASN A 47 -4.74 12.12 8.40
C ASN A 47 -4.21 12.30 6.97
N VAL A 48 -3.49 11.29 6.45
CA VAL A 48 -3.01 11.31 5.05
C VAL A 48 -4.19 11.28 4.09
N ALA A 49 -5.14 10.38 4.31
CA ALA A 49 -6.34 10.27 3.49
C ALA A 49 -7.12 11.57 3.44
N HIS A 50 -7.37 12.19 4.60
CA HIS A 50 -8.08 13.45 4.71
C HIS A 50 -7.36 14.58 3.97
N ALA A 51 -6.02 14.66 4.09
CA ALA A 51 -5.23 15.65 3.38
C ALA A 51 -5.33 15.49 1.86
N LEU A 52 -5.38 14.25 1.36
CA LEU A 52 -5.51 13.94 -0.07
C LEU A 52 -6.95 14.17 -0.57
N HIS A 53 -7.97 13.60 0.10
CA HIS A 53 -9.39 13.71 -0.30
C HIS A 53 -9.86 15.15 -0.49
N ARG A 54 -9.42 16.06 0.34
CA ARG A 54 -9.83 17.47 0.27
C ARG A 54 -9.38 18.20 -0.98
N GLN A 55 -8.44 17.65 -1.74
CA GLN A 55 -7.75 18.32 -2.83
C GLN A 55 -7.89 17.61 -4.18
N VAL A 56 -8.36 16.35 -4.18
CA VAL A 56 -8.58 15.60 -5.42
C VAL A 56 -9.94 15.89 -6.02
N ASN A 57 -10.06 15.75 -7.33
CA ASN A 57 -11.33 15.86 -8.05
C ASN A 57 -12.03 14.48 -8.03
N GLU A 58 -12.91 14.26 -7.08
CA GLU A 58 -13.80 13.08 -7.14
C GLU A 58 -14.95 13.33 -8.15
N PRO A 59 -15.34 12.30 -8.91
CA PRO A 59 -15.00 10.88 -8.81
C PRO A 59 -13.85 10.42 -9.74
N GLU A 60 -13.06 11.30 -10.31
CA GLU A 60 -12.01 10.94 -11.27
C GLU A 60 -10.76 10.35 -10.58
N VAL A 61 -10.48 10.78 -9.36
CA VAL A 61 -9.37 10.28 -8.54
C VAL A 61 -9.93 9.66 -7.26
N LEU A 62 -9.57 8.41 -7.02
CA LEU A 62 -9.99 7.66 -5.84
C LEU A 62 -8.83 7.58 -4.84
N VAL A 63 -9.11 7.93 -3.59
CA VAL A 63 -8.21 7.68 -2.45
C VAL A 63 -8.85 6.57 -1.62
N VAL A 64 -8.18 5.44 -1.51
CA VAL A 64 -8.71 4.24 -0.85
C VAL A 64 -7.83 3.89 0.33
N THR A 65 -8.45 3.76 1.52
CA THR A 65 -7.75 3.50 2.79
C THR A 65 -8.14 2.20 3.48
N THR A 66 -9.16 1.53 2.97
CA THR A 66 -9.66 0.32 3.61
C THR A 66 -9.05 -0.92 2.99
N GLN A 67 -9.10 -2.02 3.72
CA GLN A 67 -8.59 -3.34 3.40
C GLN A 67 -9.08 -3.83 2.02
N PHE A 68 -8.39 -3.43 0.98
CA PHE A 68 -8.63 -3.93 -0.37
C PHE A 68 -7.42 -4.73 -0.86
N GLY A 69 -7.69 -5.85 -1.54
CA GLY A 69 -6.63 -6.68 -2.11
C GLY A 69 -6.14 -6.10 -3.43
N LEU A 70 -4.84 -5.86 -3.52
CA LEU A 70 -4.13 -5.46 -4.73
C LEU A 70 -3.40 -6.67 -5.29
N ILE A 71 -3.88 -7.20 -6.41
CA ILE A 71 -3.28 -8.37 -7.06
C ILE A 71 -2.02 -7.95 -7.80
N ILE A 72 -0.89 -8.42 -7.32
CA ILE A 72 0.41 -8.20 -7.95
C ILE A 72 0.58 -9.15 -9.14
N ARG A 73 0.30 -10.43 -8.92
CA ARG A 73 0.34 -11.50 -9.94
C ARG A 73 -0.52 -12.68 -9.52
N LYS A 74 -1.01 -13.43 -10.51
CA LYS A 74 -1.85 -14.63 -10.27
C LYS A 74 -1.04 -15.93 -10.11
N GLN A 75 0.23 -15.96 -10.60
CA GLN A 75 1.08 -17.17 -10.54
C GLN A 75 2.57 -16.85 -10.31
N PRO A 76 3.17 -17.27 -9.17
CA PRO A 76 2.48 -17.70 -7.95
C PRO A 76 1.66 -16.55 -7.38
N LEU A 77 0.48 -16.84 -6.82
CA LEU A 77 -0.40 -15.79 -6.33
C LEU A 77 0.32 -14.87 -5.34
N THR A 78 0.25 -13.57 -5.62
CA THR A 78 0.67 -12.53 -4.68
C THR A 78 -0.38 -11.43 -4.68
N SER A 79 -0.96 -11.19 -3.50
CA SER A 79 -1.91 -10.13 -3.19
C SER A 79 -1.39 -9.34 -2.00
N ARG A 80 -1.37 -8.02 -2.12
CA ARG A 80 -0.98 -7.11 -1.05
C ARG A 80 -2.13 -6.22 -0.63
N VAL A 81 -2.10 -5.79 0.62
CA VAL A 81 -3.06 -4.83 1.19
C VAL A 81 -2.26 -3.59 1.61
N PRO A 82 -2.24 -2.53 0.78
CA PRO A 82 -1.62 -1.27 1.16
C PRO A 82 -2.44 -0.52 2.20
N ASP A 83 -1.80 0.33 3.01
CA ASP A 83 -2.49 1.17 3.99
C ASP A 83 -3.36 2.25 3.32
N LEU A 84 -2.87 2.80 2.20
CA LEU A 84 -3.60 3.75 1.36
C LEU A 84 -3.10 3.65 -0.09
N ALA A 85 -4.01 3.84 -1.04
CA ALA A 85 -3.64 4.00 -2.44
C ALA A 85 -4.47 5.07 -3.14
N MET A 86 -3.89 5.69 -4.17
CA MET A 86 -4.58 6.61 -5.07
C MET A 86 -4.67 6.01 -6.48
N PHE A 87 -5.84 6.10 -7.07
CA PHE A 87 -6.10 5.61 -8.42
C PHE A 87 -6.71 6.72 -9.29
N VAL A 88 -6.33 6.76 -10.55
CA VAL A 88 -7.13 7.41 -11.58
C VAL A 88 -8.20 6.43 -12.03
N LYS A 89 -9.47 6.79 -11.89
CA LYS A 89 -10.61 5.88 -12.07
C LYS A 89 -10.66 5.22 -13.45
N GLU A 90 -10.27 5.93 -14.49
CA GLU A 90 -10.25 5.39 -15.86
C GLU A 90 -9.24 4.25 -16.05
N ASN A 91 -8.18 4.19 -15.20
CA ASN A 91 -7.13 3.17 -15.24
C ASN A 91 -7.43 2.00 -14.30
N LEU A 92 -8.51 2.08 -13.51
CA LEU A 92 -8.83 1.07 -12.51
C LEU A 92 -9.34 -0.20 -13.19
N VAL A 93 -8.70 -1.32 -12.88
CA VAL A 93 -9.15 -2.66 -13.30
C VAL A 93 -9.52 -3.44 -12.05
N GLU A 94 -10.82 -3.63 -11.85
CA GLU A 94 -11.37 -4.50 -10.80
C GLU A 94 -11.82 -5.82 -11.42
N GLN A 95 -11.47 -6.93 -10.79
CA GLN A 95 -11.92 -8.27 -11.16
C GLN A 95 -12.08 -9.11 -9.89
N ASP A 96 -13.19 -9.84 -9.79
CA ASP A 96 -13.50 -10.76 -8.68
C ASP A 96 -13.47 -10.07 -7.30
N GLY A 97 -13.74 -8.75 -7.22
CA GLY A 97 -13.70 -7.95 -5.99
C GLY A 97 -12.30 -7.43 -5.61
N TYR A 98 -11.30 -7.63 -6.45
CA TYR A 98 -9.91 -7.24 -6.22
C TYR A 98 -9.40 -6.30 -7.31
N ILE A 99 -8.39 -5.48 -6.98
CA ILE A 99 -7.78 -4.55 -7.92
C ILE A 99 -6.57 -5.19 -8.60
N HIS A 100 -6.54 -5.12 -9.93
CA HIS A 100 -5.49 -5.70 -10.78
C HIS A 100 -4.63 -4.65 -11.51
N SER A 101 -4.95 -3.37 -11.36
CA SER A 101 -4.18 -2.27 -11.95
C SER A 101 -3.26 -1.62 -10.92
N ALA A 102 -2.14 -1.07 -11.37
CA ALA A 102 -1.26 -0.28 -10.52
C ALA A 102 -1.94 1.03 -10.08
N PRO A 103 -1.95 1.37 -8.78
CA PRO A 103 -2.29 2.71 -8.32
C PRO A 103 -1.21 3.72 -8.73
N GLU A 104 -1.57 5.00 -8.79
CA GLU A 104 -0.63 6.10 -9.05
C GLU A 104 0.28 6.38 -7.83
N LEU A 105 -0.21 6.07 -6.64
CA LEU A 105 0.51 6.20 -5.38
C LEU A 105 0.08 5.08 -4.43
N VAL A 106 1.05 4.49 -3.74
CA VAL A 106 0.83 3.69 -2.53
C VAL A 106 1.45 4.39 -1.34
N VAL A 107 0.77 4.36 -0.20
CA VAL A 107 1.30 4.82 1.09
C VAL A 107 1.34 3.63 2.04
N GLU A 108 2.50 3.42 2.65
CA GLU A 108 2.75 2.41 3.69
C GLU A 108 3.22 3.07 4.97
N ILE A 109 2.61 2.71 6.09
CA ILE A 109 2.99 3.22 7.41
C ILE A 109 3.71 2.09 8.16
N LEU A 110 4.95 2.33 8.49
CA LEU A 110 5.76 1.33 9.19
C LEU A 110 5.23 1.09 10.61
N SER A 111 5.11 -0.19 10.96
CA SER A 111 4.88 -0.62 12.33
C SER A 111 6.20 -1.12 12.95
N PRO A 112 6.37 -1.09 14.28
CA PRO A 112 7.55 -1.64 14.93
C PRO A 112 7.78 -3.14 14.68
N ALA A 113 6.75 -3.86 14.24
CA ALA A 113 6.84 -5.27 13.91
C ALA A 113 7.39 -5.53 12.50
N ASN A 114 7.38 -4.53 11.61
CA ASN A 114 7.85 -4.72 10.24
C ASN A 114 9.36 -4.89 10.20
N THR A 115 9.80 -6.00 9.65
CA THR A 115 11.22 -6.24 9.40
C THR A 115 11.67 -5.55 8.11
N ARG A 116 13.00 -5.31 7.99
CA ARG A 116 13.59 -4.80 6.76
C ARG A 116 13.36 -5.74 5.57
N ALA A 117 13.34 -7.05 5.83
CA ALA A 117 13.14 -8.07 4.80
C ALA A 117 11.71 -8.03 4.25
N GLU A 118 10.70 -7.96 5.12
CA GLU A 118 9.28 -7.84 4.73
C GLU A 118 9.02 -6.56 3.95
N ARG A 119 9.57 -5.43 4.41
CA ARG A 119 9.48 -4.18 3.67
C ARG A 119 10.10 -4.29 2.27
N ALA A 120 11.31 -4.86 2.18
CA ALA A 120 11.99 -5.03 0.89
C ALA A 120 11.23 -6.00 -0.03
N GLU A 121 10.56 -7.03 0.52
CA GLU A 121 9.71 -7.94 -0.23
C GLU A 121 8.48 -7.19 -0.79
N LYS A 122 7.77 -6.43 0.04
CA LYS A 122 6.58 -5.66 -0.35
C LYS A 122 6.91 -4.61 -1.43
N LEU A 123 8.04 -3.91 -1.30
CA LEU A 123 8.50 -2.97 -2.32
C LEU A 123 8.84 -3.65 -3.66
N ARG A 124 9.41 -4.86 -3.66
CA ARG A 124 9.64 -5.63 -4.90
C ARG A 124 8.33 -6.02 -5.58
N ASP A 125 7.30 -6.36 -4.81
CA ASP A 125 5.99 -6.66 -5.37
C ASP A 125 5.37 -5.40 -6.02
N TYR A 126 5.54 -4.23 -5.40
CA TYR A 126 5.10 -2.96 -5.98
C TYR A 126 5.90 -2.56 -7.25
N GLU A 127 7.21 -2.85 -7.29
CA GLU A 127 8.02 -2.74 -8.50
C GLU A 127 7.47 -3.61 -9.63
N GLU A 128 7.12 -4.86 -9.33
CA GLU A 128 6.59 -5.83 -10.30
C GLU A 128 5.25 -5.38 -10.89
N LEU A 129 4.36 -4.84 -10.06
CA LEU A 129 3.08 -4.29 -10.52
C LEU A 129 3.27 -2.98 -11.31
N GLY A 130 4.41 -2.32 -11.17
CA GLY A 130 4.72 -1.08 -11.88
C GLY A 130 4.18 0.18 -11.18
N ILE A 131 4.03 0.17 -9.85
CA ILE A 131 3.57 1.33 -9.09
C ILE A 131 4.58 2.46 -9.21
N PRO A 132 4.18 3.64 -9.75
CA PRO A 132 5.14 4.70 -10.07
C PRO A 132 5.71 5.40 -8.85
N GLU A 133 4.94 5.51 -7.76
CA GLU A 133 5.38 6.18 -6.53
C GLU A 133 4.89 5.45 -5.28
N VAL A 134 5.78 5.34 -4.28
CA VAL A 134 5.46 4.79 -2.97
C VAL A 134 5.96 5.74 -1.89
N TRP A 135 5.10 6.08 -0.94
CA TRP A 135 5.49 6.80 0.27
C TRP A 135 5.57 5.81 1.43
N VAL A 136 6.70 5.80 2.11
CA VAL A 136 6.88 5.01 3.32
C VAL A 136 7.03 5.94 4.51
N LEU A 137 6.07 5.88 5.42
CA LEU A 137 5.99 6.73 6.59
C LEU A 137 6.52 5.98 7.81
N SER A 138 7.47 6.59 8.51
CA SER A 138 7.97 6.08 9.79
C SER A 138 7.43 6.92 10.94
N PRO A 139 6.44 6.41 11.71
CA PRO A 139 5.91 7.15 12.86
C PRO A 139 6.95 7.40 13.96
N GLU A 140 7.88 6.45 14.14
CA GLU A 140 8.94 6.55 15.14
C GLU A 140 9.95 7.67 14.82
N ALA A 141 10.37 7.75 13.56
CA ALA A 141 11.31 8.75 13.09
C ALA A 141 10.62 10.04 12.63
N ARG A 142 9.31 10.07 12.51
CA ARG A 142 8.50 11.14 11.89
C ARG A 142 9.02 11.54 10.51
N THR A 143 9.28 10.53 9.66
CA THR A 143 9.81 10.73 8.30
C THR A 143 8.85 10.21 7.24
N PHE A 144 8.82 10.92 6.11
CA PHE A 144 8.29 10.45 4.83
C PHE A 144 9.44 10.10 3.91
N GLU A 145 9.56 8.85 3.52
CA GLU A 145 10.45 8.40 2.47
C GLU A 145 9.66 8.26 1.18
N VAL A 146 10.07 8.99 0.16
CA VAL A 146 9.45 9.00 -1.17
C VAL A 146 10.29 8.13 -2.09
N LEU A 147 9.68 7.07 -2.63
CA LEU A 147 10.31 6.20 -3.61
C LEU A 147 9.59 6.38 -4.96
N GLN A 148 10.37 6.43 -6.03
CA GLN A 148 9.85 6.51 -7.40
C GLN A 148 10.37 5.34 -8.24
N LEU A 149 9.52 4.84 -9.13
CA LEU A 149 9.88 3.76 -10.03
C LEU A 149 10.77 4.28 -11.16
N MET A 150 12.01 3.87 -11.14
CA MET A 150 13.05 4.28 -12.11
C MET A 150 13.70 3.03 -12.71
N ASN A 151 13.55 2.84 -14.02
CA ASN A 151 14.07 1.65 -14.71
C ASN A 151 13.63 0.32 -14.07
N GLY A 152 12.34 0.22 -13.68
CA GLY A 152 11.74 -0.96 -13.07
C GLY A 152 12.16 -1.21 -11.61
N LYS A 153 12.75 -0.22 -10.93
CA LYS A 153 13.15 -0.29 -9.53
C LYS A 153 12.68 0.94 -8.75
N LEU A 154 12.09 0.71 -7.58
CA LEU A 154 11.78 1.79 -6.64
C LEU A 154 13.07 2.31 -6.01
N ARG A 155 13.30 3.61 -6.17
CA ARG A 155 14.46 4.32 -5.63
C ARG A 155 14.01 5.43 -4.72
N THR A 156 14.61 5.52 -3.54
CA THR A 156 14.40 6.64 -2.64
C THR A 156 14.92 7.92 -3.30
N VAL A 157 14.04 8.86 -3.56
CA VAL A 157 14.36 10.16 -4.15
C VAL A 157 14.38 11.27 -3.12
N ARG A 158 13.60 11.14 -2.04
CA ARG A 158 13.55 12.11 -0.94
C ARG A 158 13.27 11.41 0.40
N VAL A 159 13.78 11.99 1.48
CA VAL A 159 13.37 11.70 2.86
C VAL A 159 13.08 13.04 3.52
N LEU A 160 11.88 13.22 4.03
CA LEU A 160 11.39 14.49 4.55
C LEU A 160 10.90 14.32 5.99
N THR A 161 11.12 15.34 6.82
CA THR A 161 10.62 15.43 8.19
C THR A 161 9.62 16.58 8.37
N GLN A 162 9.57 17.50 7.41
CA GLN A 162 8.70 18.67 7.42
C GLN A 162 8.49 19.21 6.00
N GLY A 163 7.60 20.17 5.87
CA GLY A 163 7.26 20.82 4.60
C GLY A 163 6.08 20.14 3.91
N GLN A 164 5.89 20.47 2.64
CA GLN A 164 4.81 19.91 1.83
C GLN A 164 5.32 18.89 0.85
N LEU A 165 4.52 17.84 0.64
CA LEU A 165 4.78 16.77 -0.30
C LEU A 165 3.56 16.59 -1.20
N SER A 166 3.82 16.56 -2.51
CA SER A 166 2.79 16.27 -3.52
C SER A 166 3.09 14.95 -4.21
N PRO A 167 2.06 14.13 -4.49
CA PRO A 167 2.24 12.96 -5.35
C PRO A 167 2.71 13.39 -6.75
N GLN A 168 3.59 12.62 -7.34
CA GLN A 168 4.16 12.95 -8.66
C GLN A 168 3.07 13.14 -9.73
N ARG A 169 2.04 12.31 -9.71
CA ARG A 169 0.92 12.38 -10.65
C ARG A 169 -0.03 13.53 -10.37
N PHE A 170 -0.06 14.04 -9.14
CA PHE A 170 -0.99 15.07 -8.69
C PHE A 170 -0.23 16.22 -8.02
N PRO A 171 0.53 17.04 -8.80
CA PRO A 171 1.41 18.07 -8.24
C PRO A 171 0.67 19.21 -7.52
N ASP A 172 -0.61 19.38 -7.81
CA ASP A 172 -1.47 20.39 -7.17
C ASP A 172 -2.04 19.93 -5.82
N VAL A 173 -1.87 18.64 -5.49
CA VAL A 173 -2.29 18.05 -4.22
C VAL A 173 -1.11 18.09 -3.26
N ALA A 174 -1.23 18.77 -2.12
CA ALA A 174 -0.14 18.94 -1.16
C ALA A 174 -0.50 18.44 0.23
N VAL A 175 0.35 17.58 0.79
CA VAL A 175 0.26 17.07 2.16
C VAL A 175 1.29 17.79 3.01
N ASP A 176 0.83 18.47 4.08
CA ASP A 176 1.74 19.01 5.09
C ASP A 176 2.21 17.88 6.01
N ILE A 177 3.51 17.57 5.95
CA ILE A 177 4.12 16.46 6.66
C ILE A 177 3.95 16.55 8.18
N LEU A 178 4.00 17.76 8.75
CA LEU A 178 3.85 17.93 10.19
C LEU A 178 2.43 17.67 10.67
N SER A 179 1.42 17.94 9.85
CA SER A 179 0.01 17.75 10.19
C SER A 179 -0.42 16.28 10.24
N ILE A 180 0.37 15.38 9.71
CA ILE A 180 0.04 13.94 9.62
C ILE A 180 0.27 13.22 10.95
N TRP A 181 1.24 13.68 11.74
CA TRP A 181 1.63 12.97 12.95
C TRP A 181 0.67 13.26 14.12
N PRO A 182 0.07 12.23 14.71
CA PRO A 182 -0.70 12.42 15.94
C PRO A 182 0.23 12.84 17.10
N ASP A 183 -0.35 13.55 18.07
CA ASP A 183 0.31 13.95 19.31
C ASP A 183 0.74 12.76 20.19
#